data_9fa46d15e3a0ccb026cadbf178980651
#
_entry.id   9fa46d15e3a0ccb026cadbf178980651
#
_cell.length_a   1.000
_cell.length_b   1.000
_cell.length_c   1.000
_cell.angle_alpha   90.00
_cell.angle_beta   90.00
_cell.angle_gamma   90.00
#
_symmetry.space_group_name_H-M   'P 1'
#
loop_
_entity.id
_entity.type
_entity.pdbx_description
1 polymer ?
#
loop_
_entity_poly.entity_id
_entity_poly.type
_entity_poly.pdbx_seq_one_letter_code
_entity_poly.pdbx_strand_id
1 'polypeptide(L)'
;DADSVMSGDILVQMTAIMEANPRVGILQSAPKAIGRHSLYGRIQQFATYVYGPIFAAGLSFWQLGDAQYWGHNAIIRIKPFMENCALPVLPGDPPFGGEILSHDFVEAALMRRAGYEVWLSYDLDGSFEETPPTLLEELSRDRRWCQGNLQHLRLFLLKGIIPAHRFLFLNGVMIYGSGLLWFCFIFMSSLQALLDVWIEPVYFPTEYALFPEWPVWYPGWAIFLFIVTTVLLFLPKLLGLYLVIAKKRADLFGGAGKLVLSVLLETLFSVLFAPIKMMFHSKFLLLALLGQKVGWGPQERSDVGLSWKDALRFHWRDTVIGLFWGAILWIVNPAFCIWLSPILISFVLSIFLSVWTSRPTAGELFKRLGLFLTPQEMDPSPEMKILAEVLANPPLPAYPDFKLAFFDPWVNALHRSLLCKRGRLMPEVLKKALNAIDSKEALSKSEIMALLHSPAMLFELHKCLWESPKEQFVEKWSRYLSWI
;
A
#
# COMPACT_ATOMS: atom_id res chain seq x y z
N ASP A 1 1.66 -8.54 11.76
CA ASP A 1 0.57 -8.43 10.79
C ASP A 1 0.21 -9.81 10.22
N ALA A 2 -1.03 -10.01 9.78
CA ALA A 2 -1.49 -11.32 9.31
C ALA A 2 -0.90 -11.73 7.93
N ASP A 3 -0.30 -10.78 7.22
CA ASP A 3 0.35 -10.93 5.92
C ASP A 3 1.88 -10.81 6.00
N SER A 4 2.43 -10.86 7.21
CA SER A 4 3.87 -10.77 7.45
C SER A 4 4.42 -12.11 7.94
N VAL A 5 5.62 -12.46 7.48
CA VAL A 5 6.37 -13.63 7.93
C VAL A 5 7.75 -13.20 8.39
N MET A 6 8.16 -13.67 9.57
CA MET A 6 9.48 -13.42 10.10
C MET A 6 10.15 -14.76 10.43
N SER A 7 11.44 -14.88 10.10
CA SER A 7 12.22 -16.07 10.47
C SER A 7 12.50 -16.12 11.98
N GLY A 8 12.68 -17.31 12.51
CA GLY A 8 13.10 -17.48 13.91
C GLY A 8 14.42 -16.78 14.21
N ASP A 9 15.36 -16.84 13.26
CA ASP A 9 16.69 -16.25 13.41
C ASP A 9 16.63 -14.73 13.54
N ILE A 10 15.81 -14.04 12.73
CA ILE A 10 15.67 -12.58 12.83
C ILE A 10 15.06 -12.18 14.18
N LEU A 11 14.07 -12.96 14.69
CA LEU A 11 13.47 -12.68 15.99
C LEU A 11 14.49 -12.78 17.12
N VAL A 12 15.35 -13.81 17.09
CA VAL A 12 16.45 -13.98 18.07
C VAL A 12 17.45 -12.83 17.95
N GLN A 13 17.86 -12.45 16.75
CA GLN A 13 18.79 -11.35 16.52
C GLN A 13 18.21 -10.01 17.00
N MET A 14 16.98 -9.71 16.65
CA MET A 14 16.30 -8.48 17.08
C MET A 14 16.14 -8.44 18.61
N THR A 15 15.84 -9.57 19.25
CA THR A 15 15.77 -9.67 20.70
C THR A 15 17.13 -9.39 21.33
N ALA A 16 18.19 -10.01 20.82
CA ALA A 16 19.56 -9.78 21.32
C ALA A 16 19.99 -8.30 21.17
N ILE A 17 19.65 -7.67 20.04
CA ILE A 17 19.91 -6.23 19.83
C ILE A 17 19.15 -5.39 20.87
N MET A 18 17.87 -5.70 21.12
CA MET A 18 17.06 -4.99 22.10
C MET A 18 17.61 -5.17 23.52
N GLU A 19 18.07 -6.37 23.89
CA GLU A 19 18.69 -6.62 25.21
C GLU A 19 20.01 -5.87 25.39
N ALA A 20 20.85 -5.86 24.35
CA ALA A 20 22.12 -5.13 24.38
C ALA A 20 21.95 -3.60 24.41
N ASN A 21 20.78 -3.09 23.98
CA ASN A 21 20.51 -1.66 23.87
C ASN A 21 19.23 -1.26 24.64
N PRO A 22 19.31 -1.07 25.97
CA PRO A 22 18.14 -0.78 26.82
C PRO A 22 17.38 0.51 26.47
N ARG A 23 18.04 1.45 25.78
CA ARG A 23 17.42 2.70 25.33
C ARG A 23 16.60 2.55 24.04
N VAL A 24 16.72 1.44 23.33
CA VAL A 24 15.90 1.18 22.13
C VAL A 24 14.50 0.75 22.58
N GLY A 25 13.50 1.54 22.19
CA GLY A 25 12.10 1.29 22.48
C GLY A 25 11.39 0.52 21.37
N ILE A 26 11.74 0.82 20.11
CA ILE A 26 11.22 0.12 18.93
C ILE A 26 12.41 -0.24 18.02
N LEU A 27 12.47 -1.50 17.62
CA LEU A 27 13.42 -2.00 16.62
C LEU A 27 12.62 -2.65 15.49
N GLN A 28 12.66 -2.09 14.29
CA GLN A 28 11.99 -2.66 13.12
C GLN A 28 12.99 -3.15 12.08
N SER A 29 12.62 -4.16 11.35
CA SER A 29 13.35 -4.67 10.18
C SER A 29 12.84 -4.00 8.90
N ALA A 30 13.58 -4.13 7.80
CA ALA A 30 13.15 -3.72 6.47
C ALA A 30 12.57 -4.94 5.73
N PRO A 31 11.23 -5.15 5.72
CA PRO A 31 10.63 -6.33 5.14
C PRO A 31 10.77 -6.32 3.62
N LYS A 32 10.85 -7.52 3.03
CA LYS A 32 10.92 -7.75 1.60
C LYS A 32 9.58 -8.25 1.09
N ALA A 33 9.14 -7.72 -0.03
CA ALA A 33 7.85 -8.08 -0.61
C ALA A 33 7.87 -9.49 -1.22
N ILE A 34 6.83 -10.29 -0.90
CA ILE A 34 6.67 -11.68 -1.35
C ILE A 34 5.21 -11.98 -1.72
N GLY A 35 4.97 -13.18 -2.28
CA GLY A 35 3.64 -13.79 -2.37
C GLY A 35 2.75 -13.29 -3.49
N ARG A 36 3.21 -12.39 -4.36
CA ARG A 36 2.39 -11.82 -5.45
C ARG A 36 2.64 -12.48 -6.79
N HIS A 37 1.55 -12.77 -7.50
CA HIS A 37 1.54 -13.40 -8.83
C HIS A 37 1.12 -12.44 -9.94
N SER A 38 0.35 -11.39 -9.64
CA SER A 38 0.03 -10.33 -10.61
C SER A 38 1.29 -9.67 -11.15
N LEU A 39 1.27 -9.18 -12.39
CA LEU A 39 2.43 -8.48 -12.94
C LEU A 39 2.79 -7.24 -12.12
N TYR A 40 1.78 -6.49 -11.65
CA TYR A 40 1.98 -5.34 -10.77
C TYR A 40 2.71 -5.72 -9.48
N GLY A 41 2.22 -6.75 -8.78
CA GLY A 41 2.83 -7.22 -7.54
C GLY A 41 4.26 -7.73 -7.76
N ARG A 42 4.53 -8.46 -8.88
CA ARG A 42 5.87 -8.93 -9.24
C ARG A 42 6.84 -7.79 -9.49
N ILE A 43 6.41 -6.73 -10.17
CA ILE A 43 7.22 -5.52 -10.38
C ILE A 43 7.59 -4.91 -9.02
N GLN A 44 6.64 -4.78 -8.10
CA GLN A 44 6.89 -4.26 -6.74
C GLN A 44 7.85 -5.16 -5.94
N GLN A 45 7.62 -6.49 -5.96
CA GLN A 45 8.52 -7.44 -5.32
C GLN A 45 9.95 -7.31 -5.85
N PHE A 46 10.12 -7.33 -7.16
CA PHE A 46 11.43 -7.17 -7.79
C PHE A 46 12.11 -5.87 -7.36
N ALA A 47 11.39 -4.74 -7.37
CA ALA A 47 11.89 -3.44 -6.94
C ALA A 47 12.37 -3.46 -5.48
N THR A 48 11.62 -4.12 -4.58
CA THR A 48 11.98 -4.24 -3.16
C THR A 48 13.30 -5.00 -2.96
N TYR A 49 13.58 -6.02 -3.77
CA TYR A 49 14.84 -6.76 -3.66
C TYR A 49 16.04 -6.06 -4.31
N VAL A 50 15.83 -5.34 -5.40
CA VAL A 50 16.94 -4.67 -6.12
C VAL A 50 17.28 -3.32 -5.51
N TYR A 51 16.26 -2.52 -5.20
CA TYR A 51 16.44 -1.14 -4.72
C TYR A 51 16.25 -1.00 -3.21
N GLY A 52 15.44 -1.85 -2.59
CA GLY A 52 15.11 -1.81 -1.16
C GLY A 52 16.34 -1.76 -0.25
N PRO A 53 17.38 -2.59 -0.46
CA PRO A 53 18.56 -2.57 0.40
C PRO A 53 19.28 -1.22 0.46
N ILE A 54 19.41 -0.51 -0.67
CA ILE A 54 20.07 0.80 -0.69
C ILE A 54 19.20 1.90 -0.08
N PHE A 55 17.87 1.83 -0.31
CA PHE A 55 16.93 2.76 0.32
C PHE A 55 16.85 2.55 1.83
N ALA A 56 16.76 1.32 2.31
CA ALA A 56 16.71 1.02 3.73
C ALA A 56 18.02 1.41 4.44
N ALA A 57 19.17 1.15 3.83
CA ALA A 57 20.46 1.60 4.34
C ALA A 57 20.56 3.13 4.40
N GLY A 58 20.11 3.82 3.35
CA GLY A 58 20.07 5.29 3.32
C GLY A 58 19.16 5.87 4.39
N LEU A 59 17.97 5.30 4.58
CA LEU A 59 17.04 5.71 5.64
C LEU A 59 17.65 5.47 7.04
N SER A 60 18.21 4.29 7.28
CA SER A 60 18.85 3.96 8.56
C SER A 60 19.99 4.90 8.86
N PHE A 61 20.86 5.19 7.87
CA PHE A 61 21.97 6.14 8.02
C PHE A 61 21.49 7.56 8.32
N TRP A 62 20.41 8.00 7.68
CA TRP A 62 19.89 9.35 7.87
C TRP A 62 19.13 9.51 9.19
N GLN A 63 18.36 8.48 9.58
CA GLN A 63 17.49 8.53 10.76
C GLN A 63 18.20 8.15 12.05
N LEU A 64 19.18 7.25 11.99
CA LEU A 64 19.89 6.71 13.16
C LEU A 64 18.93 6.22 14.24
N GLY A 65 19.00 6.77 15.46
CA GLY A 65 18.12 6.49 16.58
C GLY A 65 16.73 7.16 16.52
N ASP A 66 16.44 7.93 15.48
CA ASP A 66 15.24 8.72 15.28
C ASP A 66 14.36 8.16 14.14
N ALA A 67 14.42 6.83 13.89
CA ALA A 67 13.68 6.22 12.81
C ALA A 67 12.16 6.39 12.99
N GLN A 68 11.47 6.43 11.85
CA GLN A 68 10.02 6.25 11.82
C GLN A 68 9.68 4.77 12.05
N TYR A 69 8.48 4.49 12.51
CA TYR A 69 7.94 3.14 12.66
C TYR A 69 6.81 2.92 11.65
N TRP A 70 6.79 1.76 10.98
CA TRP A 70 5.84 1.45 9.91
C TRP A 70 4.66 0.58 10.36
N GLY A 71 4.59 0.23 11.66
CA GLY A 71 3.48 -0.48 12.25
C GLY A 71 3.58 -2.01 12.23
N HIS A 72 4.62 -2.58 11.63
CA HIS A 72 4.78 -4.03 11.49
C HIS A 72 6.25 -4.46 11.45
N ASN A 73 6.49 -5.78 11.55
CA ASN A 73 7.82 -6.42 11.48
C ASN A 73 8.84 -5.77 12.44
N ALA A 74 8.42 -5.57 13.69
CA ALA A 74 9.17 -4.88 14.71
C ALA A 74 9.06 -5.56 16.08
N ILE A 75 10.05 -5.33 16.93
CA ILE A 75 10.00 -5.63 18.37
C ILE A 75 9.85 -4.31 19.12
N ILE A 76 8.90 -4.28 20.05
CA ILE A 76 8.56 -3.11 20.85
C ILE A 76 8.78 -3.43 22.33
N ARG A 77 9.44 -2.53 23.05
CA ARG A 77 9.57 -2.61 24.49
C ARG A 77 8.25 -2.20 25.14
N ILE A 78 7.54 -3.17 25.74
CA ILE A 78 6.15 -3.01 26.17
C ILE A 78 5.99 -1.89 27.20
N LYS A 79 6.79 -1.87 28.27
CA LYS A 79 6.63 -0.91 29.36
C LYS A 79 6.68 0.54 28.92
N PRO A 80 7.74 1.03 28.24
CA PRO A 80 7.79 2.42 27.78
C PRO A 80 6.72 2.74 26.73
N PHE A 81 6.34 1.78 25.90
CA PHE A 81 5.30 1.96 24.91
C PHE A 81 3.94 2.21 25.57
N MET A 82 3.55 1.39 26.54
CA MET A 82 2.30 1.56 27.29
C MET A 82 2.25 2.85 28.11
N GLU A 83 3.39 3.27 28.65
CA GLU A 83 3.48 4.48 29.49
C GLU A 83 3.43 5.78 28.65
N ASN A 84 3.87 5.76 27.38
CA ASN A 84 4.13 6.99 26.62
C ASN A 84 3.39 7.09 25.28
N CYS A 85 2.89 6.00 24.70
CA CYS A 85 2.35 5.97 23.35
C CYS A 85 0.80 5.98 23.29
N ALA A 86 0.13 6.38 24.36
CA ALA A 86 -1.32 6.58 24.33
C ALA A 86 -1.71 7.67 23.33
N LEU A 87 -2.59 7.33 22.40
CA LEU A 87 -2.99 8.22 21.31
C LEU A 87 -4.30 8.94 21.68
N PRO A 88 -4.31 10.28 21.71
CA PRO A 88 -5.55 11.02 21.89
C PRO A 88 -6.35 11.09 20.58
N VAL A 89 -7.65 11.27 20.71
CA VAL A 89 -8.49 11.68 19.58
C VAL A 89 -8.21 13.17 19.29
N LEU A 90 -7.84 13.49 18.06
CA LEU A 90 -7.56 14.87 17.67
C LEU A 90 -8.85 15.68 17.62
N PRO A 91 -8.89 16.91 18.19
CA PRO A 91 -10.08 17.74 18.18
C PRO A 91 -10.43 18.21 16.76
N GLY A 92 -11.74 18.39 16.48
CA GLY A 92 -12.26 18.87 15.19
C GLY A 92 -12.54 17.77 14.19
N ASP A 93 -12.95 18.18 13.00
CA ASP A 93 -13.33 17.27 11.90
C ASP A 93 -12.14 16.90 10.99
N PRO A 94 -12.27 15.80 10.22
CA PRO A 94 -11.35 15.50 9.14
C PRO A 94 -11.18 16.70 8.17
N PRO A 95 -10.01 16.86 7.53
CA PRO A 95 -8.89 15.90 7.46
C PRO A 95 -7.93 15.93 8.64
N PHE A 96 -8.01 16.92 9.52
CA PHE A 96 -7.01 17.16 10.57
C PHE A 96 -7.43 16.64 11.95
N GLY A 97 -8.71 16.32 12.17
CA GLY A 97 -9.26 15.82 13.42
C GLY A 97 -9.69 14.36 13.36
N GLY A 98 -10.17 13.82 14.50
CA GLY A 98 -10.62 12.44 14.64
C GLY A 98 -9.54 11.51 15.17
N GLU A 99 -9.76 10.19 15.07
CA GLU A 99 -8.77 9.17 15.42
C GLU A 99 -7.56 9.25 14.51
N ILE A 100 -6.37 9.05 15.06
CA ILE A 100 -5.11 9.11 14.31
C ILE A 100 -4.98 7.86 13.45
N LEU A 101 -5.04 8.03 12.13
CA LEU A 101 -5.06 6.91 11.17
C LEU A 101 -3.67 6.32 10.87
N SER A 102 -2.62 7.14 10.85
CA SER A 102 -1.22 6.70 10.70
C SER A 102 -0.52 6.83 12.05
N HIS A 103 -0.99 6.04 13.02
CA HIS A 103 -0.57 6.12 14.40
C HIS A 103 0.89 5.69 14.60
N ASP A 104 1.40 4.78 13.78
CA ASP A 104 2.74 4.21 13.90
C ASP A 104 3.83 5.28 13.91
N PHE A 105 3.75 6.26 13.01
CA PHE A 105 4.67 7.40 12.95
C PHE A 105 4.60 8.26 14.21
N VAL A 106 3.40 8.37 14.79
CA VAL A 106 3.17 9.15 16.01
C VAL A 106 3.72 8.42 17.22
N GLU A 107 3.53 7.10 17.28
CA GLU A 107 4.08 6.23 18.33
C GLU A 107 5.62 6.30 18.36
N ALA A 108 6.27 6.27 17.18
CA ALA A 108 7.71 6.47 17.09
C ALA A 108 8.14 7.85 17.65
N ALA A 109 7.41 8.90 17.30
CA ALA A 109 7.69 10.25 17.79
C ALA A 109 7.48 10.38 19.31
N LEU A 110 6.47 9.70 19.87
CA LEU A 110 6.20 9.66 21.30
C LEU A 110 7.25 8.86 22.06
N MET A 111 7.72 7.73 21.52
CA MET A 111 8.84 6.97 22.08
C MET A 111 10.10 7.83 22.13
N ARG A 112 10.41 8.55 21.07
CA ARG A 112 11.55 9.48 21.05
C ARG A 112 11.39 10.62 22.05
N ARG A 113 10.20 11.18 22.19
CA ARG A 113 9.86 12.18 23.19
C ARG A 113 10.10 11.66 24.62
N ALA A 114 9.84 10.37 24.86
CA ALA A 114 10.08 9.72 26.14
C ALA A 114 11.56 9.35 26.39
N GLY A 115 12.46 9.65 25.44
CA GLY A 115 13.90 9.40 25.56
C GLY A 115 14.35 8.02 25.06
N TYR A 116 13.45 7.22 24.52
CA TYR A 116 13.79 5.93 23.89
C TYR A 116 14.10 6.11 22.41
N GLU A 117 15.00 5.28 21.89
CA GLU A 117 15.40 5.30 20.49
C GLU A 117 14.49 4.38 19.65
N VAL A 118 14.30 4.76 18.38
CA VAL A 118 13.61 3.94 17.37
C VAL A 118 14.60 3.64 16.27
N TRP A 119 14.82 2.35 16.03
CA TRP A 119 15.86 1.89 15.09
C TRP A 119 15.25 1.17 13.89
N LEU A 120 15.87 1.36 12.72
CA LEU A 120 15.64 0.58 11.51
C LEU A 120 16.86 -0.31 11.24
N SER A 121 16.73 -1.61 11.43
CA SER A 121 17.75 -2.60 11.04
C SER A 121 17.55 -2.98 9.59
N TYR A 122 18.34 -2.39 8.71
CA TYR A 122 18.26 -2.60 7.26
C TYR A 122 19.00 -3.86 6.78
N ASP A 123 19.89 -4.41 7.59
CA ASP A 123 20.81 -5.50 7.30
C ASP A 123 20.32 -6.87 7.79
N LEU A 124 19.22 -6.91 8.53
CA LEU A 124 18.60 -8.17 8.97
C LEU A 124 17.75 -8.78 7.86
N ASP A 125 18.11 -9.99 7.45
CA ASP A 125 17.34 -10.80 6.50
C ASP A 125 16.31 -11.68 7.23
N GLY A 126 15.26 -12.11 6.53
CA GLY A 126 14.24 -13.02 7.08
C GLY A 126 12.94 -12.32 7.51
N SER A 127 12.74 -11.09 7.09
CA SER A 127 11.50 -10.34 7.27
C SER A 127 10.78 -10.16 5.93
N PHE A 128 9.52 -10.58 5.85
CA PHE A 128 8.74 -10.61 4.62
C PHE A 128 7.33 -10.07 4.85
N GLU A 129 6.77 -9.45 3.80
CA GLU A 129 5.39 -8.96 3.79
C GLU A 129 4.76 -9.07 2.39
N GLU A 130 3.46 -9.02 2.32
CA GLU A 130 2.73 -8.91 1.06
C GLU A 130 2.47 -7.46 0.69
N THR A 131 2.69 -7.13 -0.59
CA THR A 131 2.33 -5.82 -1.15
C THR A 131 0.93 -5.86 -1.78
N PRO A 132 0.29 -4.70 -2.05
CA PRO A 132 -0.96 -4.67 -2.80
C PRO A 132 -0.86 -5.39 -4.15
N PRO A 133 -1.86 -6.21 -4.51
CA PRO A 133 -1.81 -7.00 -5.74
C PRO A 133 -1.98 -6.19 -7.01
N THR A 134 -2.59 -5.00 -6.92
CA THR A 134 -2.92 -4.16 -8.07
C THR A 134 -2.65 -2.69 -7.79
N LEU A 135 -2.48 -1.90 -8.85
CA LEU A 135 -2.36 -0.44 -8.75
C LEU A 135 -3.55 0.18 -8.00
N LEU A 136 -4.77 -0.33 -8.24
CA LEU A 136 -5.97 0.21 -7.62
C LEU A 136 -6.00 -0.04 -6.10
N GLU A 137 -5.57 -1.22 -5.64
CA GLU A 137 -5.46 -1.52 -4.22
C GLU A 137 -4.38 -0.68 -3.53
N GLU A 138 -3.26 -0.43 -4.22
CA GLU A 138 -2.25 0.49 -3.71
C GLU A 138 -2.80 1.91 -3.57
N LEU A 139 -3.49 2.44 -4.58
CA LEU A 139 -4.11 3.76 -4.53
C LEU A 139 -5.20 3.87 -3.45
N SER A 140 -5.93 2.77 -3.20
CA SER A 140 -6.92 2.70 -2.11
C SER A 140 -6.25 2.76 -0.73
N ARG A 141 -5.09 2.09 -0.58
CA ARG A 141 -4.24 2.18 0.61
C ARG A 141 -3.68 3.59 0.78
N ASP A 142 -3.13 4.17 -0.29
CA ASP A 142 -2.55 5.51 -0.30
C ASP A 142 -3.56 6.59 0.08
N ARG A 143 -4.83 6.43 -0.30
CA ARG A 143 -5.90 7.34 0.10
C ARG A 143 -6.05 7.41 1.63
N ARG A 144 -5.98 6.27 2.32
CA ARG A 144 -6.04 6.22 3.79
C ARG A 144 -4.81 6.86 4.42
N TRP A 145 -3.64 6.53 3.89
CA TRP A 145 -2.38 7.08 4.37
C TRP A 145 -2.28 8.59 4.12
N CYS A 146 -2.80 9.09 3.00
CA CYS A 146 -2.88 10.52 2.74
C CYS A 146 -3.63 11.25 3.86
N GLN A 147 -4.80 10.76 4.27
CA GLN A 147 -5.55 11.37 5.37
C GLN A 147 -4.79 11.29 6.69
N GLY A 148 -4.19 10.14 7.02
CA GLY A 148 -3.38 9.97 8.23
C GLY A 148 -2.19 10.93 8.26
N ASN A 149 -1.49 11.08 7.13
CA ASN A 149 -0.38 12.02 7.04
C ASN A 149 -0.82 13.50 7.14
N LEU A 150 -2.01 13.86 6.67
CA LEU A 150 -2.56 15.22 6.88
C LEU A 150 -2.80 15.53 8.37
N GLN A 151 -3.19 14.54 9.17
CA GLN A 151 -3.32 14.70 10.62
C GLN A 151 -1.97 15.03 11.29
N HIS A 152 -0.85 14.55 10.73
CA HIS A 152 0.48 14.85 11.24
C HIS A 152 0.85 16.33 11.19
N LEU A 153 0.27 17.16 10.30
CA LEU A 153 0.46 18.62 10.31
C LEU A 153 0.04 19.24 11.63
N ARG A 154 -1.00 18.68 12.25
CA ARG A 154 -1.45 19.15 13.56
C ARG A 154 -0.49 18.74 14.68
N LEU A 155 0.12 17.58 14.54
CA LEU A 155 1.09 17.05 15.49
C LEU A 155 2.47 17.70 15.33
N PHE A 156 2.76 18.26 14.17
CA PHE A 156 4.02 18.96 13.87
C PHE A 156 4.35 20.07 14.88
N LEU A 157 3.32 20.76 15.40
CA LEU A 157 3.47 21.86 16.35
C LEU A 157 3.47 21.42 17.81
N LEU A 158 3.32 20.13 18.13
CA LEU A 158 3.31 19.63 19.49
C LEU A 158 4.65 19.88 20.20
N LYS A 159 4.56 20.28 21.48
CA LYS A 159 5.74 20.47 22.33
C LYS A 159 6.40 19.12 22.63
N GLY A 160 7.72 19.10 22.57
CA GLY A 160 8.53 17.92 22.90
C GLY A 160 8.76 16.94 21.72
N ILE A 161 8.13 17.14 20.56
CA ILE A 161 8.50 16.39 19.35
C ILE A 161 9.83 16.92 18.84
N ILE A 162 10.79 15.99 18.63
CA ILE A 162 12.13 16.33 18.15
C ILE A 162 12.12 16.78 16.67
N PRO A 163 13.09 17.60 16.23
CA PRO A 163 13.13 18.13 14.86
C PRO A 163 13.09 17.05 13.77
N ALA A 164 13.76 15.91 13.99
CA ALA A 164 13.76 14.79 13.05
C ALA A 164 12.35 14.28 12.78
N HIS A 165 11.54 14.00 13.82
CA HIS A 165 10.17 13.55 13.65
C HIS A 165 9.23 14.63 13.09
N ARG A 166 9.48 15.91 13.37
CA ARG A 166 8.75 16.99 12.69
C ARG A 166 9.02 16.99 11.19
N PHE A 167 10.27 16.80 10.79
CA PHE A 167 10.62 16.67 9.38
C PHE A 167 9.98 15.43 8.75
N LEU A 168 9.95 14.29 9.45
CA LEU A 168 9.29 13.07 8.98
C LEU A 168 7.78 13.28 8.79
N PHE A 169 7.10 13.99 9.68
CA PHE A 169 5.69 14.34 9.52
C PHE A 169 5.46 15.23 8.28
N LEU A 170 6.30 16.24 8.08
CA LEU A 170 6.22 17.09 6.90
C LEU A 170 6.49 16.28 5.62
N ASN A 171 7.51 15.42 5.63
CA ASN A 171 7.82 14.53 4.51
C ASN A 171 6.64 13.61 4.17
N GLY A 172 5.96 13.03 5.17
CA GLY A 172 4.74 12.23 4.97
C GLY A 172 3.63 13.00 4.26
N VAL A 173 3.43 14.27 4.59
CA VAL A 173 2.48 15.15 3.88
C VAL A 173 2.95 15.44 2.45
N MET A 174 4.26 15.69 2.27
CA MET A 174 4.83 16.00 0.96
C MET A 174 4.80 14.83 -0.02
N ILE A 175 4.77 13.57 0.45
CA ILE A 175 4.57 12.39 -0.40
C ILE A 175 3.31 12.55 -1.27
N TYR A 176 2.22 13.05 -0.69
CA TYR A 176 0.95 13.28 -1.40
C TYR A 176 0.85 14.70 -1.98
N GLY A 177 1.37 15.69 -1.27
CA GLY A 177 1.38 17.08 -1.71
C GLY A 177 2.19 17.32 -2.97
N SER A 178 3.31 16.61 -3.13
CA SER A 178 4.14 16.68 -4.35
C SER A 178 3.38 16.28 -5.60
N GLY A 179 2.44 15.32 -5.51
CA GLY A 179 1.58 14.96 -6.64
C GLY A 179 0.74 16.13 -7.15
N LEU A 180 0.11 16.88 -6.23
CA LEU A 180 -0.67 18.07 -6.59
C LEU A 180 0.22 19.19 -7.16
N LEU A 181 1.38 19.43 -6.54
CA LEU A 181 2.33 20.44 -7.03
C LEU A 181 2.85 20.08 -8.42
N TRP A 182 3.14 18.81 -8.67
CA TRP A 182 3.56 18.34 -9.98
C TRP A 182 2.44 18.50 -11.02
N PHE A 183 1.20 18.14 -10.68
CA PHE A 183 0.05 18.37 -11.54
C PHE A 183 -0.13 19.85 -11.88
N CYS A 184 -0.08 20.74 -10.88
CA CYS A 184 -0.16 22.19 -11.08
C CYS A 184 0.97 22.70 -11.98
N PHE A 185 2.21 22.24 -11.77
CA PHE A 185 3.36 22.61 -12.59
C PHE A 185 3.14 22.25 -14.08
N ILE A 186 2.71 20.99 -14.35
CA ILE A 186 2.46 20.53 -15.72
C ILE A 186 1.29 21.30 -16.35
N PHE A 187 0.23 21.53 -15.57
CA PHE A 187 -0.93 22.27 -16.06
C PHE A 187 -0.57 23.73 -16.41
N MET A 188 0.14 24.43 -15.51
CA MET A 188 0.59 25.80 -15.77
C MET A 188 1.59 25.89 -16.92
N SER A 189 2.51 24.92 -17.03
CA SER A 189 3.42 24.84 -18.18
C SER A 189 2.68 24.63 -19.50
N SER A 190 1.62 23.80 -19.49
CA SER A 190 0.76 23.62 -20.66
C SER A 190 0.00 24.90 -21.02
N LEU A 191 -0.55 25.57 -20.02
CA LEU A 191 -1.25 26.84 -20.22
C LEU A 191 -0.30 27.90 -20.81
N GLN A 192 0.92 28.00 -20.28
CA GLN A 192 1.94 28.89 -20.80
C GLN A 192 2.26 28.56 -22.27
N ALA A 193 2.49 27.28 -22.59
CA ALA A 193 2.78 26.83 -23.95
C ALA A 193 1.63 27.12 -24.95
N LEU A 194 0.38 27.14 -24.47
CA LEU A 194 -0.78 27.54 -25.28
C LEU A 194 -0.84 29.06 -25.44
N LEU A 195 -0.59 29.83 -24.39
CA LEU A 195 -0.60 31.29 -24.40
C LEU A 195 0.52 31.87 -25.32
N ASP A 196 1.70 31.26 -25.28
CA ASP A 196 2.85 31.69 -26.12
C ASP A 196 2.56 31.66 -27.63
N VAL A 197 1.60 30.83 -28.06
CA VAL A 197 1.16 30.78 -29.46
C VAL A 197 0.16 31.91 -29.82
N TRP A 198 -0.58 32.37 -28.78
CA TRP A 198 -1.68 33.33 -28.97
C TRP A 198 -1.27 34.78 -28.67
N ILE A 199 -0.22 34.96 -27.84
CA ILE A 199 0.30 36.25 -27.43
C ILE A 199 1.54 36.55 -28.30
N GLU A 200 1.39 37.50 -29.22
CA GLU A 200 2.52 37.95 -30.02
C GLU A 200 3.56 38.65 -29.13
N PRO A 201 4.85 38.33 -29.30
CA PRO A 201 5.89 39.03 -28.56
C PRO A 201 5.94 40.50 -28.91
N VAL A 202 5.92 41.36 -27.87
CA VAL A 202 6.12 42.80 -28.06
C VAL A 202 7.62 43.05 -28.14
N TYR A 203 8.12 43.28 -29.35
CA TYR A 203 9.54 43.54 -29.56
C TYR A 203 9.97 44.96 -29.19
N PHE A 204 9.05 45.92 -29.21
CA PHE A 204 9.30 47.31 -28.87
C PHE A 204 8.36 47.71 -27.72
N PRO A 205 8.75 47.52 -26.44
CA PRO A 205 7.88 47.75 -25.29
C PRO A 205 7.61 49.24 -25.00
N THR A 206 8.42 50.13 -25.58
CA THR A 206 8.24 51.59 -25.45
C THR A 206 8.22 52.26 -26.84
N GLU A 207 7.47 53.37 -26.97
CA GLU A 207 7.35 54.12 -28.24
C GLU A 207 8.68 54.62 -28.79
N TYR A 208 9.71 54.73 -27.96
CA TYR A 208 11.04 55.23 -28.31
C TYR A 208 12.14 54.15 -28.24
N ALA A 209 11.78 52.88 -28.18
CA ALA A 209 12.76 51.80 -28.16
C ALA A 209 13.47 51.75 -29.55
N LEU A 210 14.77 52.03 -29.54
CA LEU A 210 15.61 52.00 -30.78
C LEU A 210 16.02 50.59 -31.15
N PHE A 211 15.94 49.64 -30.23
CA PHE A 211 16.33 48.27 -30.46
C PHE A 211 15.19 47.31 -29.99
N PRO A 212 14.96 46.19 -30.69
CA PRO A 212 13.97 45.22 -30.27
C PRO A 212 14.46 44.49 -29.01
N GLU A 213 13.54 44.32 -28.04
CA GLU A 213 13.74 43.38 -26.94
C GLU A 213 13.26 41.99 -27.36
N TRP A 214 14.24 41.09 -27.56
CA TRP A 214 13.95 39.71 -27.94
C TRP A 214 13.42 38.94 -26.73
N PRO A 215 12.37 38.08 -26.92
CA PRO A 215 11.92 37.19 -25.88
C PRO A 215 13.07 36.37 -25.33
N VAL A 216 13.30 36.43 -24.03
CA VAL A 216 14.40 35.71 -23.38
C VAL A 216 13.96 34.30 -23.12
N TRP A 217 14.62 33.34 -23.74
CA TRP A 217 14.37 31.92 -23.54
C TRP A 217 15.61 31.25 -22.94
N TYR A 218 15.42 30.51 -21.82
CA TYR A 218 16.51 29.86 -21.07
C TYR A 218 16.44 28.32 -21.18
N PRO A 219 16.63 27.71 -22.34
CA PRO A 219 16.55 26.27 -22.53
C PRO A 219 17.57 25.51 -21.66
N GLY A 220 18.72 26.10 -21.40
CA GLY A 220 19.76 25.52 -20.56
C GLY A 220 19.29 25.24 -19.14
N TRP A 221 18.49 26.11 -18.54
CA TRP A 221 17.94 25.89 -17.21
C TRP A 221 16.90 24.76 -17.19
N ALA A 222 16.06 24.67 -18.21
CA ALA A 222 15.07 23.60 -18.36
C ALA A 222 15.78 22.22 -18.50
N ILE A 223 16.79 22.15 -19.36
CA ILE A 223 17.61 20.94 -19.56
C ILE A 223 18.36 20.58 -18.27
N PHE A 224 18.94 21.54 -17.59
CA PHE A 224 19.64 21.31 -16.31
C PHE A 224 18.68 20.73 -15.26
N LEU A 225 17.49 21.34 -15.10
CA LEU A 225 16.48 20.85 -14.17
C LEU A 225 16.04 19.43 -14.53
N PHE A 226 15.82 19.14 -15.81
CA PHE A 226 15.47 17.81 -16.29
C PHE A 226 16.57 16.78 -15.97
N ILE A 227 17.84 17.11 -16.23
CA ILE A 227 18.98 16.23 -15.94
C ILE A 227 19.08 15.98 -14.43
N VAL A 228 19.03 17.02 -13.61
CA VAL A 228 19.12 16.87 -12.12
C VAL A 228 17.98 16.01 -11.62
N THR A 229 16.75 16.26 -12.05
CA THR A 229 15.58 15.47 -11.66
C THR A 229 15.73 14.01 -12.08
N THR A 230 16.16 13.77 -13.31
CA THR A 230 16.40 12.43 -13.85
C THR A 230 17.48 11.69 -13.05
N VAL A 231 18.58 12.35 -12.75
CA VAL A 231 19.65 11.76 -11.91
C VAL A 231 19.13 11.42 -10.53
N LEU A 232 18.42 12.33 -9.86
CA LEU A 232 17.89 12.08 -8.52
C LEU A 232 16.88 10.91 -8.49
N LEU A 233 16.06 10.75 -9.53
CA LEU A 233 15.07 9.68 -9.61
C LEU A 233 15.67 8.32 -9.98
N PHE A 234 16.64 8.27 -10.88
CA PHE A 234 17.12 7.01 -11.44
C PHE A 234 18.47 6.54 -10.88
N LEU A 235 19.29 7.45 -10.32
CA LEU A 235 20.56 7.07 -9.71
C LEU A 235 20.43 6.00 -8.62
N PRO A 236 19.45 6.06 -7.68
CA PRO A 236 19.28 5.00 -6.70
C PRO A 236 18.98 3.63 -7.32
N LYS A 237 18.23 3.59 -8.45
CA LYS A 237 17.96 2.35 -9.18
C LYS A 237 19.22 1.78 -9.81
N LEU A 238 20.04 2.62 -10.43
CA LEU A 238 21.33 2.22 -11.02
C LEU A 238 22.30 1.73 -9.94
N LEU A 239 22.34 2.40 -8.80
CA LEU A 239 23.18 1.98 -7.66
C LEU A 239 22.69 0.66 -7.07
N GLY A 240 21.37 0.43 -6.98
CA GLY A 240 20.80 -0.87 -6.56
C GLY A 240 21.20 -1.98 -7.51
N LEU A 241 21.04 -1.77 -8.81
CA LEU A 241 21.48 -2.71 -9.85
C LEU A 241 22.99 -3.00 -9.74
N TYR A 242 23.81 -1.96 -9.63
CA TYR A 242 25.24 -2.09 -9.46
C TYR A 242 25.58 -2.93 -8.21
N LEU A 243 24.91 -2.68 -7.09
CA LEU A 243 25.12 -3.40 -5.84
C LEU A 243 24.83 -4.92 -5.99
N VAL A 244 23.74 -5.30 -6.68
CA VAL A 244 23.41 -6.71 -6.94
C VAL A 244 24.50 -7.37 -7.79
N ILE A 245 24.96 -6.71 -8.83
CA ILE A 245 26.01 -7.23 -9.72
C ILE A 245 27.36 -7.33 -8.98
N ALA A 246 27.74 -6.28 -8.25
CA ALA A 246 29.00 -6.23 -7.50
C ALA A 246 29.07 -7.33 -6.41
N LYS A 247 27.94 -7.64 -5.77
CA LYS A 247 27.80 -8.74 -4.80
C LYS A 247 27.69 -10.12 -5.46
N LYS A 248 27.77 -10.23 -6.79
CA LYS A 248 27.64 -11.48 -7.57
C LYS A 248 26.33 -12.23 -7.30
N ARG A 249 25.24 -11.49 -7.06
CA ARG A 249 23.91 -12.06 -6.78
C ARG A 249 22.95 -12.02 -7.98
N ALA A 250 23.45 -11.71 -9.18
CA ALA A 250 22.62 -11.60 -10.39
C ALA A 250 21.92 -12.92 -10.75
N ASP A 251 22.49 -14.06 -10.42
CA ASP A 251 21.90 -15.38 -10.68
C ASP A 251 20.58 -15.60 -9.95
N LEU A 252 20.42 -15.00 -8.77
CA LEU A 252 19.17 -15.01 -8.00
C LEU A 252 18.01 -14.23 -8.68
N PHE A 253 18.31 -13.52 -9.77
CA PHE A 253 17.37 -12.76 -10.58
C PHE A 253 17.29 -13.29 -12.04
N GLY A 254 17.77 -14.50 -12.26
CA GLY A 254 17.78 -15.14 -13.60
C GLY A 254 18.98 -14.76 -14.47
N GLY A 255 20.06 -14.20 -13.88
CA GLY A 255 21.29 -13.80 -14.54
C GLY A 255 21.36 -12.31 -14.89
N ALA A 256 22.56 -11.77 -15.10
CA ALA A 256 22.81 -10.34 -15.26
C ALA A 256 22.02 -9.69 -16.41
N GLY A 257 21.89 -10.35 -17.55
CA GLY A 257 21.14 -9.82 -18.70
C GLY A 257 19.65 -9.66 -18.41
N LYS A 258 19.02 -10.67 -17.77
CA LYS A 258 17.61 -10.61 -17.39
C LYS A 258 17.36 -9.63 -16.24
N LEU A 259 18.28 -9.50 -15.30
CA LEU A 259 18.26 -8.49 -14.25
C LEU A 259 18.24 -7.08 -14.85
N VAL A 260 19.17 -6.76 -15.76
CA VAL A 260 19.21 -5.46 -16.43
C VAL A 260 17.93 -5.18 -17.20
N LEU A 261 17.44 -6.16 -17.99
CA LEU A 261 16.18 -6.02 -18.73
C LEU A 261 14.99 -5.79 -17.79
N SER A 262 14.94 -6.51 -16.66
CA SER A 262 13.89 -6.32 -15.64
C SER A 262 13.94 -4.93 -15.03
N VAL A 263 15.13 -4.37 -14.75
CA VAL A 263 15.29 -2.99 -14.26
C VAL A 263 14.81 -1.97 -15.29
N LEU A 264 15.11 -2.17 -16.58
CA LEU A 264 14.63 -1.28 -17.65
C LEU A 264 13.11 -1.32 -17.78
N LEU A 265 12.52 -2.51 -17.79
CA LEU A 265 11.07 -2.69 -17.86
C LEU A 265 10.37 -2.16 -16.60
N GLU A 266 10.90 -2.41 -15.40
CA GLU A 266 10.38 -1.84 -14.16
C GLU A 266 10.40 -0.31 -14.22
N THR A 267 11.49 0.27 -14.72
CA THR A 267 11.60 1.72 -14.88
C THR A 267 10.56 2.27 -15.86
N LEU A 268 10.33 1.58 -16.98
CA LEU A 268 9.27 1.94 -17.93
C LEU A 268 7.87 1.91 -17.28
N PHE A 269 7.55 0.83 -16.54
CA PHE A 269 6.29 0.74 -15.80
C PHE A 269 6.17 1.84 -14.74
N SER A 270 7.24 2.12 -13.99
CA SER A 270 7.27 3.21 -13.01
C SER A 270 6.97 4.57 -13.65
N VAL A 271 7.55 4.86 -14.81
CA VAL A 271 7.28 6.09 -15.59
C VAL A 271 5.81 6.17 -16.01
N LEU A 272 5.23 5.04 -16.45
CA LEU A 272 3.82 4.98 -16.87
C LEU A 272 2.84 5.06 -15.67
N PHE A 273 3.20 4.52 -14.51
CA PHE A 273 2.34 4.60 -13.33
C PHE A 273 2.40 5.95 -12.61
N ALA A 274 3.53 6.66 -12.69
CA ALA A 274 3.75 7.91 -11.95
C ALA A 274 2.69 8.99 -12.25
N PRO A 275 2.30 9.30 -13.51
CA PRO A 275 1.24 10.28 -13.78
C PRO A 275 -0.14 9.84 -13.28
N ILE A 276 -0.44 8.52 -13.34
CA ILE A 276 -1.69 7.98 -12.80
C ILE A 276 -1.73 8.21 -11.29
N LYS A 277 -0.66 7.86 -10.57
CA LYS A 277 -0.53 8.11 -9.12
C LYS A 277 -0.61 9.61 -8.80
N MET A 278 0.05 10.46 -9.56
CA MET A 278 -0.03 11.92 -9.43
C MET A 278 -1.49 12.42 -9.47
N MET A 279 -2.27 11.98 -10.46
CA MET A 279 -3.68 12.38 -10.60
C MET A 279 -4.52 11.92 -9.41
N PHE A 280 -4.33 10.66 -8.96
CA PHE A 280 -5.04 10.13 -7.80
C PHE A 280 -4.65 10.82 -6.50
N HIS A 281 -3.36 11.04 -6.24
CA HIS A 281 -2.88 11.74 -5.05
C HIS A 281 -3.41 13.17 -5.02
N SER A 282 -3.37 13.89 -6.16
CA SER A 282 -3.94 15.23 -6.27
C SER A 282 -5.43 15.26 -5.93
N LYS A 283 -6.19 14.32 -6.49
CA LYS A 283 -7.62 14.18 -6.22
C LYS A 283 -7.88 13.84 -4.75
N PHE A 284 -7.14 12.89 -4.15
CA PHE A 284 -7.34 12.49 -2.76
C PHE A 284 -7.01 13.61 -1.80
N LEU A 285 -5.92 14.32 -2.04
CA LEU A 285 -5.55 15.49 -1.24
C LEU A 285 -6.62 16.58 -1.28
N LEU A 286 -7.10 16.94 -2.48
CA LEU A 286 -8.15 17.95 -2.64
C LEU A 286 -9.47 17.51 -1.96
N LEU A 287 -9.89 16.26 -2.14
CA LEU A 287 -11.09 15.74 -1.50
C LEU A 287 -10.97 15.69 0.03
N ALA A 288 -9.79 15.33 0.55
CA ALA A 288 -9.52 15.34 1.98
C ALA A 288 -9.57 16.78 2.53
N LEU A 289 -8.96 17.76 1.86
CA LEU A 289 -9.02 19.18 2.25
C LEU A 289 -10.44 19.74 2.20
N LEU A 290 -11.31 19.20 1.33
CA LEU A 290 -12.75 19.52 1.28
C LEU A 290 -13.58 18.77 2.34
N GLY A 291 -12.93 18.05 3.26
CA GLY A 291 -13.60 17.39 4.41
C GLY A 291 -14.22 16.03 4.09
N GLN A 292 -13.93 15.40 2.94
CA GLN A 292 -14.42 14.05 2.67
C GLN A 292 -13.72 13.02 3.58
N LYS A 293 -14.53 12.32 4.37
CA LYS A 293 -14.05 11.26 5.27
C LYS A 293 -13.63 10.02 4.49
N VAL A 294 -12.53 9.42 4.88
CA VAL A 294 -12.09 8.10 4.40
C VAL A 294 -12.29 7.09 5.52
N GLY A 295 -13.19 6.12 5.30
CA GLY A 295 -13.39 5.01 6.24
C GLY A 295 -12.42 3.86 6.00
N TRP A 296 -12.17 3.04 7.03
CA TRP A 296 -11.53 1.74 6.88
C TRP A 296 -12.51 0.79 6.19
N GLY A 297 -12.18 0.36 4.98
CA GLY A 297 -12.84 -0.73 4.28
C GLY A 297 -11.95 -1.96 4.22
N PRO A 298 -12.51 -3.17 4.04
CA PRO A 298 -11.71 -4.36 3.78
C PRO A 298 -10.88 -4.13 2.51
N GLN A 299 -9.59 -4.48 2.60
CA GLN A 299 -8.69 -4.46 1.46
C GLN A 299 -8.74 -5.83 0.77
N GLU A 300 -8.90 -5.83 -0.55
CA GLU A 300 -8.79 -7.07 -1.31
C GLU A 300 -7.31 -7.48 -1.37
N ARG A 301 -7.04 -8.69 -0.88
CA ARG A 301 -5.67 -9.22 -0.83
C ARG A 301 -5.43 -10.36 -1.83
N SER A 302 -6.50 -10.85 -2.46
CA SER A 302 -6.40 -11.91 -3.46
C SER A 302 -5.87 -11.37 -4.79
N ASP A 303 -5.05 -12.15 -5.47
CA ASP A 303 -4.57 -11.85 -6.82
C ASP A 303 -5.66 -12.07 -7.89
N VAL A 304 -6.87 -11.61 -7.62
CA VAL A 304 -7.96 -11.61 -8.60
C VAL A 304 -7.76 -10.39 -9.50
N GLY A 305 -7.53 -10.61 -10.78
CA GLY A 305 -7.30 -9.53 -11.75
C GLY A 305 -8.46 -8.55 -11.81
N LEU A 306 -8.16 -7.28 -12.02
CA LEU A 306 -9.13 -6.21 -12.13
C LEU A 306 -10.03 -6.39 -13.36
N SER A 307 -11.35 -6.21 -13.20
CA SER A 307 -12.28 -6.25 -14.31
C SER A 307 -12.19 -5.00 -15.19
N TRP A 308 -12.45 -5.13 -16.51
CA TRP A 308 -12.50 -3.98 -17.42
C TRP A 308 -13.52 -2.93 -17.00
N LYS A 309 -14.65 -3.37 -16.42
CA LYS A 309 -15.72 -2.47 -15.94
C LYS A 309 -15.24 -1.62 -14.77
N ASP A 310 -14.54 -2.23 -13.82
CA ASP A 310 -14.01 -1.51 -12.66
C ASP A 310 -12.88 -0.57 -13.07
N ALA A 311 -11.95 -1.03 -13.91
CA ALA A 311 -10.89 -0.18 -14.46
C ALA A 311 -11.46 1.04 -15.21
N LEU A 312 -12.46 0.83 -16.05
CA LEU A 312 -13.15 1.92 -16.75
C LEU A 312 -13.78 2.90 -15.76
N ARG A 313 -14.48 2.40 -14.75
CA ARG A 313 -15.11 3.25 -13.72
C ARG A 313 -14.11 4.15 -12.99
N PHE A 314 -12.89 3.64 -12.74
CA PHE A 314 -11.87 4.39 -12.02
C PHE A 314 -11.08 5.35 -12.92
N HIS A 315 -10.70 4.93 -14.13
CA HIS A 315 -9.73 5.62 -14.98
C HIS A 315 -10.32 6.35 -16.20
N TRP A 316 -11.64 6.26 -16.47
CA TRP A 316 -12.23 6.91 -17.65
C TRP A 316 -11.95 8.41 -17.72
N ARG A 317 -11.93 9.09 -16.54
CA ARG A 317 -11.63 10.51 -16.47
C ARG A 317 -10.18 10.80 -16.85
N ASP A 318 -9.26 9.98 -16.39
CA ASP A 318 -7.83 10.11 -16.69
C ASP A 318 -7.61 9.93 -18.19
N THR A 319 -8.25 8.91 -18.80
CA THR A 319 -8.20 8.66 -20.25
C THR A 319 -8.78 9.82 -21.04
N VAL A 320 -9.94 10.34 -20.66
CA VAL A 320 -10.59 11.49 -21.34
C VAL A 320 -9.74 12.75 -21.21
N ILE A 321 -9.20 13.02 -20.02
CA ILE A 321 -8.29 14.16 -19.79
C ILE A 321 -7.05 14.02 -20.68
N GLY A 322 -6.44 12.83 -20.72
CA GLY A 322 -5.24 12.58 -21.54
C GLY A 322 -5.50 12.80 -23.03
N LEU A 323 -6.62 12.29 -23.55
CA LEU A 323 -7.01 12.46 -24.95
C LEU A 323 -7.30 13.94 -25.30
N PHE A 324 -8.10 14.59 -24.46
CA PHE A 324 -8.49 15.98 -24.71
C PHE A 324 -7.30 16.94 -24.57
N TRP A 325 -6.52 16.79 -23.52
CA TRP A 325 -5.31 17.60 -23.30
C TRP A 325 -4.27 17.37 -24.40
N GLY A 326 -4.04 16.11 -24.77
CA GLY A 326 -3.14 15.75 -25.86
C GLY A 326 -3.61 16.30 -27.21
N ALA A 327 -4.91 16.24 -27.53
CA ALA A 327 -5.47 16.79 -28.76
C ALA A 327 -5.28 18.31 -28.84
N ILE A 328 -5.58 19.05 -27.76
CA ILE A 328 -5.38 20.52 -27.73
C ILE A 328 -3.90 20.85 -27.94
N LEU A 329 -3.01 20.22 -27.19
CA LEU A 329 -1.57 20.47 -27.30
C LEU A 329 -1.02 20.11 -28.69
N TRP A 330 -1.50 19.00 -29.28
CA TRP A 330 -1.08 18.59 -30.61
C TRP A 330 -1.46 19.60 -31.67
N ILE A 331 -2.66 20.19 -31.58
CA ILE A 331 -3.14 21.20 -32.54
C ILE A 331 -2.41 22.52 -32.36
N VAL A 332 -2.16 22.96 -31.14
CA VAL A 332 -1.67 24.32 -30.84
C VAL A 332 -0.14 24.35 -30.75
N ASN A 333 0.48 23.40 -30.03
CA ASN A 333 1.93 23.36 -29.84
C ASN A 333 2.44 21.89 -29.85
N PRO A 334 2.64 21.31 -31.08
CA PRO A 334 3.08 19.90 -31.19
C PRO A 334 4.41 19.61 -30.51
N ALA A 335 5.34 20.55 -30.48
CA ALA A 335 6.63 20.38 -29.84
C ALA A 335 6.47 20.16 -28.33
N PHE A 336 5.65 20.96 -27.69
CA PHE A 336 5.35 20.77 -26.24
C PHE A 336 4.55 19.49 -25.98
N CYS A 337 3.64 19.12 -26.90
CA CYS A 337 2.92 17.86 -26.84
C CYS A 337 3.87 16.65 -26.81
N ILE A 338 4.93 16.66 -27.63
CA ILE A 338 5.97 15.61 -27.66
C ILE A 338 6.70 15.55 -26.29
N TRP A 339 7.06 16.69 -25.71
CA TRP A 339 7.67 16.72 -24.39
C TRP A 339 6.76 16.16 -23.30
N LEU A 340 5.46 16.40 -23.37
CA LEU A 340 4.48 15.93 -22.41
C LEU A 340 3.99 14.49 -22.71
N SER A 341 4.39 13.90 -23.85
CA SER A 341 3.87 12.62 -24.34
C SER A 341 3.98 11.46 -23.32
N PRO A 342 5.02 11.29 -22.47
CA PRO A 342 5.04 10.22 -21.49
C PRO A 342 3.87 10.29 -20.49
N ILE A 343 3.46 11.51 -20.13
CA ILE A 343 2.34 11.75 -19.20
C ILE A 343 1.01 11.51 -19.91
N LEU A 344 0.85 12.04 -21.10
CA LEU A 344 -0.38 11.87 -21.90
C LEU A 344 -0.62 10.40 -22.27
N ILE A 345 0.42 9.68 -22.68
CA ILE A 345 0.37 8.24 -22.98
C ILE A 345 -0.04 7.45 -21.72
N SER A 346 0.51 7.80 -20.58
CA SER A 346 0.14 7.20 -19.29
C SER A 346 -1.35 7.35 -18.99
N PHE A 347 -1.92 8.53 -19.17
CA PHE A 347 -3.35 8.77 -18.96
C PHE A 347 -4.21 7.99 -19.95
N VAL A 348 -3.87 8.02 -21.24
CA VAL A 348 -4.61 7.30 -22.28
C VAL A 348 -4.60 5.79 -22.04
N LEU A 349 -3.45 5.25 -21.62
CA LEU A 349 -3.27 3.82 -21.35
C LEU A 349 -3.70 3.39 -19.95
N SER A 350 -4.17 4.29 -19.09
CA SER A 350 -4.42 4.03 -17.66
C SER A 350 -5.35 2.83 -17.41
N ILE A 351 -6.44 2.70 -18.19
CA ILE A 351 -7.38 1.57 -18.12
C ILE A 351 -6.67 0.26 -18.49
N PHE A 352 -5.97 0.25 -19.62
CA PHE A 352 -5.26 -0.94 -20.10
C PHE A 352 -4.16 -1.36 -19.13
N LEU A 353 -3.33 -0.43 -18.66
CA LEU A 353 -2.26 -0.69 -17.72
C LEU A 353 -2.80 -1.31 -16.42
N SER A 354 -3.87 -0.74 -15.84
CA SER A 354 -4.47 -1.25 -14.62
C SER A 354 -5.03 -2.66 -14.79
N VAL A 355 -5.72 -2.96 -15.89
CA VAL A 355 -6.26 -4.31 -16.13
C VAL A 355 -5.16 -5.31 -16.43
N TRP A 356 -4.24 -4.97 -17.34
CA TRP A 356 -3.23 -5.91 -17.78
C TRP A 356 -2.23 -6.26 -16.69
N THR A 357 -1.76 -5.27 -15.93
CA THR A 357 -0.78 -5.50 -14.86
C THR A 357 -1.39 -6.16 -13.62
N SER A 358 -2.70 -6.08 -13.43
CA SER A 358 -3.38 -6.77 -12.33
C SER A 358 -3.51 -8.28 -12.52
N ARG A 359 -3.27 -8.79 -13.76
CA ARG A 359 -3.50 -10.20 -14.09
C ARG A 359 -2.36 -11.11 -13.64
N PRO A 360 -2.65 -12.21 -12.91
CA PRO A 360 -1.65 -13.24 -12.61
C PRO A 360 -1.06 -13.90 -13.87
N THR A 361 -1.87 -14.06 -14.93
CA THR A 361 -1.41 -14.62 -16.21
C THR A 361 -0.31 -13.77 -16.87
N ALA A 362 -0.40 -12.45 -16.76
CA ALA A 362 0.66 -11.54 -17.21
C ALA A 362 1.93 -11.70 -16.36
N GLY A 363 1.77 -11.76 -15.03
CA GLY A 363 2.88 -12.00 -14.11
C GLY A 363 3.59 -13.35 -14.37
N GLU A 364 2.83 -14.40 -14.59
CA GLU A 364 3.36 -15.73 -14.92
C GLU A 364 4.09 -15.75 -16.27
N LEU A 365 3.60 -14.99 -17.28
CA LEU A 365 4.30 -14.83 -18.56
C LEU A 365 5.70 -14.24 -18.35
N PHE A 366 5.81 -13.15 -17.59
CA PHE A 366 7.10 -12.53 -17.30
C PHE A 366 8.01 -13.45 -16.49
N LYS A 367 7.47 -14.20 -15.54
CA LYS A 367 8.20 -15.22 -14.78
C LYS A 367 8.79 -16.29 -15.70
N ARG A 368 8.01 -16.84 -16.63
CA ARG A 368 8.48 -17.84 -17.61
C ARG A 368 9.56 -17.29 -18.52
N LEU A 369 9.51 -16.00 -18.86
CA LEU A 369 10.59 -15.33 -19.60
C LEU A 369 11.84 -15.10 -18.73
N GLY A 370 11.76 -15.38 -17.43
CA GLY A 370 12.83 -15.17 -16.46
C GLY A 370 13.01 -13.70 -16.07
N LEU A 371 11.92 -12.92 -16.16
CA LEU A 371 11.89 -11.50 -15.81
C LEU A 371 11.17 -11.30 -14.48
N PHE A 372 11.57 -10.24 -13.75
CA PHE A 372 11.07 -9.92 -12.41
C PHE A 372 11.13 -11.10 -11.43
N LEU A 373 12.17 -11.92 -11.56
CA LEU A 373 12.47 -12.98 -10.59
C LEU A 373 13.03 -12.38 -9.30
N THR A 374 12.72 -13.02 -8.19
CA THR A 374 13.23 -12.62 -6.87
C THR A 374 14.07 -13.74 -6.25
N PRO A 375 14.98 -13.41 -5.32
CA PRO A 375 15.77 -14.41 -4.62
C PRO A 375 14.92 -15.49 -3.94
N GLN A 376 13.78 -15.15 -3.36
CA GLN A 376 12.89 -16.11 -2.69
C GLN A 376 12.17 -17.07 -3.66
N GLU A 377 12.10 -16.74 -4.94
CA GLU A 377 11.58 -17.66 -5.96
C GLU A 377 12.64 -18.60 -6.50
N MET A 378 13.91 -18.17 -6.48
CA MET A 378 15.05 -18.99 -6.95
C MET A 378 15.62 -19.90 -5.86
N ASP A 379 15.69 -19.37 -4.65
CA ASP A 379 16.18 -20.08 -3.46
C ASP A 379 15.33 -19.67 -2.25
N PRO A 380 14.15 -20.29 -2.06
CA PRO A 380 13.24 -19.98 -0.97
C PRO A 380 13.87 -20.28 0.40
N SER A 381 13.71 -19.34 1.34
CA SER A 381 14.10 -19.58 2.75
C SER A 381 13.29 -20.74 3.37
N PRO A 382 13.80 -21.37 4.46
CA PRO A 382 13.07 -22.45 5.13
C PRO A 382 11.63 -22.08 5.49
N GLU A 383 11.41 -20.87 5.99
CA GLU A 383 10.08 -20.37 6.36
C GLU A 383 9.16 -20.28 5.13
N MET A 384 9.68 -19.85 3.99
CA MET A 384 8.91 -19.78 2.76
C MET A 384 8.53 -21.16 2.23
N LYS A 385 9.41 -22.16 2.38
CA LYS A 385 9.10 -23.56 2.04
C LYS A 385 7.99 -24.10 2.94
N ILE A 386 8.11 -23.90 4.25
CA ILE A 386 7.07 -24.30 5.22
C ILE A 386 5.75 -23.60 4.93
N LEU A 387 5.78 -22.30 4.66
CA LEU A 387 4.57 -21.53 4.31
C LEU A 387 3.91 -22.11 3.05
N ALA A 388 4.68 -22.41 2.01
CA ALA A 388 4.17 -23.02 0.78
C ALA A 388 3.54 -24.39 1.04
N GLU A 389 4.15 -25.24 1.88
CA GLU A 389 3.62 -26.55 2.27
C GLU A 389 2.31 -26.40 3.06
N VAL A 390 2.24 -25.46 4.02
CA VAL A 390 1.03 -25.20 4.81
C VAL A 390 -0.11 -24.68 3.92
N LEU A 391 0.20 -23.81 2.97
CA LEU A 391 -0.81 -23.29 2.03
C LEU A 391 -1.29 -24.34 1.04
N ALA A 392 -0.40 -25.25 0.60
CA ALA A 392 -0.76 -26.36 -0.28
C ALA A 392 -1.58 -27.45 0.43
N ASN A 393 -1.28 -27.70 1.70
CA ASN A 393 -1.91 -28.71 2.54
C ASN A 393 -2.32 -28.06 3.88
N PRO A 394 -3.35 -27.21 3.90
CA PRO A 394 -3.77 -26.59 5.14
C PRO A 394 -4.08 -27.67 6.18
N PRO A 395 -3.46 -27.59 7.39
CA PRO A 395 -3.63 -28.63 8.42
C PRO A 395 -5.06 -28.78 8.95
N LEU A 396 -5.87 -27.77 8.68
CA LEU A 396 -7.30 -27.79 8.94
C LEU A 396 -8.00 -27.64 7.60
N PRO A 397 -9.13 -28.38 7.37
CA PRO A 397 -9.97 -28.08 6.23
C PRO A 397 -10.19 -26.56 6.26
N ALA A 398 -10.07 -25.89 5.12
CA ALA A 398 -10.41 -24.48 5.02
C ALA A 398 -11.76 -24.32 5.71
N TYR A 399 -11.76 -23.79 6.93
CA TYR A 399 -12.98 -23.58 7.69
C TYR A 399 -13.69 -22.42 6.99
N PRO A 400 -14.63 -22.72 6.09
CA PRO A 400 -15.11 -21.67 5.22
C PRO A 400 -16.16 -20.87 5.90
N ASP A 401 -16.56 -21.19 7.14
CA ASP A 401 -17.85 -20.68 7.41
C ASP A 401 -18.05 -20.37 8.90
N PHE A 402 -18.50 -19.14 9.16
CA PHE A 402 -19.16 -18.73 10.37
C PHE A 402 -20.13 -19.81 10.90
N LYS A 403 -20.56 -20.76 10.08
CA LYS A 403 -21.39 -21.91 10.41
C LYS A 403 -20.79 -22.80 11.48
N LEU A 404 -19.45 -22.93 11.56
CA LEU A 404 -18.79 -23.67 12.64
C LEU A 404 -19.14 -23.13 14.02
N ALA A 405 -19.27 -21.81 14.17
CA ALA A 405 -19.70 -21.21 15.39
C ALA A 405 -21.12 -21.65 15.81
N PHE A 406 -21.91 -22.17 14.86
CA PHE A 406 -23.25 -22.69 15.12
C PHE A 406 -23.26 -24.20 15.39
N PHE A 407 -22.42 -24.98 14.70
CA PHE A 407 -22.46 -26.44 14.72
C PHE A 407 -21.47 -27.09 15.68
N ASP A 408 -20.25 -26.57 15.71
CA ASP A 408 -19.20 -27.16 16.53
C ASP A 408 -19.34 -26.76 18.01
N PRO A 409 -19.46 -27.71 18.95
CA PRO A 409 -19.64 -27.38 20.35
C PRO A 409 -18.49 -26.58 20.95
N TRP A 410 -17.24 -26.88 20.55
CA TRP A 410 -16.05 -26.19 21.05
C TRP A 410 -15.95 -24.77 20.47
N VAL A 411 -16.14 -24.63 19.16
CA VAL A 411 -16.10 -23.32 18.49
C VAL A 411 -17.24 -22.45 18.99
N ASN A 412 -18.44 -23.00 19.16
CA ASN A 412 -19.59 -22.28 19.73
C ASN A 412 -19.30 -21.79 21.15
N ALA A 413 -18.83 -22.70 22.03
CA ALA A 413 -18.50 -22.36 23.42
C ALA A 413 -17.40 -21.31 23.51
N LEU A 414 -16.32 -21.47 22.72
CA LEU A 414 -15.22 -20.52 22.64
C LEU A 414 -15.71 -19.16 22.14
N HIS A 415 -16.39 -19.13 21.02
CA HIS A 415 -16.89 -17.88 20.42
C HIS A 415 -17.82 -17.13 21.39
N ARG A 416 -18.74 -17.85 22.06
CA ARG A 416 -19.62 -17.26 23.07
C ARG A 416 -18.87 -16.71 24.26
N SER A 417 -17.79 -17.37 24.70
CA SER A 417 -16.98 -16.93 25.84
C SER A 417 -16.21 -15.64 25.55
N LEU A 418 -15.90 -15.37 24.28
CA LEU A 418 -15.19 -14.15 23.84
C LEU A 418 -16.12 -12.94 23.67
N LEU A 419 -17.44 -13.15 23.68
CA LEU A 419 -18.41 -12.07 23.53
C LEU A 419 -18.69 -11.37 24.86
N CYS A 420 -18.32 -10.11 24.97
CA CYS A 420 -18.45 -9.31 26.20
C CYS A 420 -19.88 -8.85 26.53
N LYS A 421 -20.83 -8.92 25.59
CA LYS A 421 -22.20 -8.40 25.74
C LYS A 421 -23.24 -9.52 25.69
N ARG A 422 -24.22 -9.47 26.63
CA ARG A 422 -25.43 -10.28 26.50
C ARG A 422 -26.27 -9.73 25.35
N GLY A 423 -26.23 -10.39 24.20
CA GLY A 423 -27.08 -10.05 23.06
C GLY A 423 -28.55 -10.34 23.35
N ARG A 424 -29.46 -9.61 22.70
CA ARG A 424 -30.91 -9.91 22.73
C ARG A 424 -31.23 -11.07 21.81
N LEU A 425 -32.14 -11.95 22.23
CA LEU A 425 -32.79 -12.93 21.36
C LEU A 425 -33.65 -12.16 20.33
N MET A 426 -33.46 -12.45 19.05
CA MET A 426 -34.25 -11.95 17.94
C MET A 426 -34.94 -13.12 17.25
N PRO A 427 -36.19 -13.47 17.66
CA PRO A 427 -36.85 -14.70 17.22
C PRO A 427 -37.01 -14.79 15.70
N GLU A 428 -37.26 -13.67 15.02
CA GLU A 428 -37.38 -13.64 13.56
C GLU A 428 -36.09 -13.99 12.84
N VAL A 429 -34.94 -13.45 13.31
CA VAL A 429 -33.64 -13.75 12.75
C VAL A 429 -33.23 -15.19 13.02
N LEU A 430 -33.56 -15.71 14.21
CA LEU A 430 -33.31 -17.10 14.55
C LEU A 430 -34.13 -18.04 13.68
N LYS A 431 -35.43 -17.77 13.49
CA LYS A 431 -36.32 -18.56 12.61
C LYS A 431 -35.83 -18.54 11.17
N LYS A 432 -35.39 -17.36 10.68
CA LYS A 432 -34.83 -17.23 9.33
C LYS A 432 -33.52 -17.99 9.20
N ALA A 433 -32.66 -17.98 10.24
CA ALA A 433 -31.43 -18.76 10.27
C ALA A 433 -31.68 -20.26 10.23
N LEU A 434 -32.63 -20.76 10.98
CA LEU A 434 -33.05 -22.17 10.94
C LEU A 434 -33.60 -22.56 9.56
N ASN A 435 -34.45 -21.72 8.96
CA ASN A 435 -34.97 -21.95 7.61
C ASN A 435 -33.82 -21.91 6.58
N ALA A 436 -32.88 -21.03 6.69
CA ALA A 436 -31.72 -20.91 5.79
C ALA A 436 -30.77 -22.13 5.85
N ILE A 437 -30.81 -22.86 6.96
CA ILE A 437 -30.08 -24.12 7.13
C ILE A 437 -30.78 -25.24 6.35
N ASP A 438 -32.07 -25.26 6.33
CA ASP A 438 -32.89 -26.28 5.64
C ASP A 438 -33.15 -25.93 4.16
N SER A 439 -33.25 -24.67 3.82
CA SER A 439 -33.42 -24.16 2.46
C SER A 439 -32.09 -23.53 1.98
N LYS A 440 -31.93 -23.40 0.66
CA LYS A 440 -30.76 -22.71 0.06
C LYS A 440 -30.88 -21.19 0.15
N GLU A 441 -31.71 -20.63 1.01
CA GLU A 441 -31.78 -19.19 1.21
C GLU A 441 -30.56 -18.68 1.94
N ALA A 442 -29.85 -17.73 1.35
CA ALA A 442 -28.70 -17.13 1.94
C ALA A 442 -29.08 -16.03 2.96
N LEU A 443 -28.52 -16.11 4.16
CA LEU A 443 -28.60 -15.03 5.14
C LEU A 443 -27.86 -13.80 4.62
N SER A 444 -28.40 -12.62 4.86
CA SER A 444 -27.70 -11.38 4.61
C SER A 444 -26.50 -11.21 5.56
N LYS A 445 -25.50 -10.46 5.14
CA LYS A 445 -24.32 -10.18 5.96
C LYS A 445 -24.67 -9.58 7.33
N SER A 446 -25.70 -8.73 7.39
CA SER A 446 -26.18 -8.12 8.64
C SER A 446 -26.83 -9.14 9.59
N GLU A 447 -27.56 -10.13 9.06
CA GLU A 447 -28.17 -11.21 9.84
C GLU A 447 -27.10 -12.15 10.40
N ILE A 448 -26.12 -12.51 9.59
CA ILE A 448 -24.98 -13.32 10.03
C ILE A 448 -24.23 -12.61 11.18
N MET A 449 -23.95 -11.33 11.03
CA MET A 449 -23.29 -10.55 12.06
C MET A 449 -24.13 -10.44 13.33
N ALA A 450 -25.43 -10.28 13.23
CA ALA A 450 -26.35 -10.26 14.37
C ALA A 450 -26.31 -11.60 15.14
N LEU A 451 -26.26 -12.73 14.43
CA LEU A 451 -26.13 -14.06 15.02
C LEU A 451 -24.77 -14.22 15.73
N LEU A 452 -23.67 -13.89 15.06
CA LEU A 452 -22.32 -14.06 15.59
C LEU A 452 -22.02 -13.16 16.79
N HIS A 453 -22.63 -11.98 16.90
CA HIS A 453 -22.41 -11.06 18.02
C HIS A 453 -23.37 -11.28 19.21
N SER A 454 -24.28 -12.24 19.16
CA SER A 454 -25.22 -12.52 20.24
C SER A 454 -25.01 -13.90 20.85
N PRO A 455 -24.42 -14.01 22.08
CA PRO A 455 -24.27 -15.29 22.77
C PRO A 455 -25.56 -16.06 22.93
N ALA A 456 -26.70 -15.34 23.13
CA ALA A 456 -28.01 -15.95 23.28
C ALA A 456 -28.51 -16.57 21.97
N MET A 457 -28.31 -15.87 20.84
CA MET A 457 -28.68 -16.37 19.52
C MET A 457 -27.84 -17.58 19.11
N LEU A 458 -26.53 -17.53 19.37
CA LEU A 458 -25.60 -18.63 19.11
C LEU A 458 -25.98 -19.88 19.92
N PHE A 459 -26.35 -19.70 21.20
CA PHE A 459 -26.77 -20.81 22.05
C PHE A 459 -28.06 -21.47 21.57
N GLU A 460 -29.08 -20.67 21.33
CA GLU A 460 -30.37 -21.19 20.88
C GLU A 460 -30.27 -21.84 19.51
N LEU A 461 -29.54 -21.26 18.58
CA LEU A 461 -29.32 -21.84 17.27
C LEU A 461 -28.58 -23.17 17.37
N HIS A 462 -27.50 -23.23 18.15
CA HIS A 462 -26.74 -24.44 18.42
C HIS A 462 -27.63 -25.54 19.04
N LYS A 463 -28.42 -25.18 20.08
CA LYS A 463 -29.36 -26.08 20.73
C LYS A 463 -30.41 -26.66 19.75
N CYS A 464 -31.06 -25.80 18.99
CA CYS A 464 -32.04 -26.25 17.98
C CYS A 464 -31.43 -27.19 16.94
N LEU A 465 -30.19 -26.93 16.54
CA LEU A 465 -29.47 -27.78 15.58
C LEU A 465 -29.19 -29.19 16.15
N TRP A 466 -28.76 -29.26 17.40
CA TRP A 466 -28.42 -30.53 18.05
C TRP A 466 -29.66 -31.32 18.56
N GLU A 467 -30.78 -30.65 18.76
CA GLU A 467 -32.07 -31.27 19.07
C GLU A 467 -32.82 -31.80 17.83
N SER A 468 -32.31 -31.48 16.61
CA SER A 468 -32.89 -31.96 15.36
C SER A 468 -32.73 -33.48 15.14
N PRO A 469 -33.63 -34.19 14.47
CA PRO A 469 -33.52 -35.63 14.25
C PRO A 469 -32.20 -36.01 13.55
N LYS A 470 -31.55 -37.04 14.09
CA LYS A 470 -30.17 -37.47 13.65
C LYS A 470 -30.07 -37.76 12.16
N GLU A 471 -31.11 -38.25 11.51
CA GLU A 471 -31.13 -38.61 10.10
C GLU A 471 -31.00 -37.38 9.18
N GLN A 472 -31.65 -36.28 9.51
CA GLN A 472 -31.53 -35.01 8.76
C GLN A 472 -30.18 -34.32 9.06
N PHE A 473 -29.65 -34.50 10.26
CA PHE A 473 -28.44 -33.92 10.72
C PHE A 473 -27.21 -34.55 10.03
N VAL A 474 -27.13 -35.87 9.95
CA VAL A 474 -25.97 -36.62 9.45
C VAL A 474 -25.77 -36.40 7.95
N GLU A 475 -26.78 -36.38 7.12
CA GLU A 475 -26.66 -36.27 5.68
C GLU A 475 -26.16 -34.88 5.19
N LYS A 476 -26.66 -33.83 5.82
CA LYS A 476 -26.32 -32.44 5.46
C LYS A 476 -25.01 -31.95 6.10
N TRP A 477 -24.65 -32.50 7.25
CA TRP A 477 -23.60 -31.94 8.13
C TRP A 477 -22.41 -32.86 8.40
N SER A 478 -22.41 -34.13 7.91
CA SER A 478 -21.33 -35.09 8.07
C SER A 478 -19.97 -34.53 7.64
N ARG A 479 -19.95 -33.70 6.61
CA ARG A 479 -18.71 -33.03 6.14
C ARG A 479 -18.17 -31.96 7.10
N TYR A 480 -18.96 -31.48 8.06
CA TYR A 480 -18.54 -30.53 9.09
C TYR A 480 -18.24 -31.21 10.43
N LEU A 481 -18.60 -32.50 10.55
CA LEU A 481 -18.44 -33.31 11.74
C LEU A 481 -17.49 -34.50 11.52
N SER A 482 -16.73 -34.53 10.42
CA SER A 482 -15.86 -35.64 10.02
C SER A 482 -14.72 -35.93 10.99
N TRP A 483 -14.62 -35.22 12.09
CA TRP A 483 -13.61 -35.37 13.12
C TRP A 483 -14.21 -35.63 14.53
N ILE A 484 -15.51 -35.84 14.64
CA ILE A 484 -16.17 -36.48 15.78
C ILE A 484 -16.39 -37.95 15.49
#